data_7cb4a77c672a99a640eae648ef90631a
#
_entry.id   7cb4a77c672a99a640eae648ef90631a
#
_cell.length_a   1.000
_cell.length_b   1.000
_cell.length_c   1.000
_cell.angle_alpha   90.00
_cell.angle_beta   90.00
_cell.angle_gamma   90.00
#
_symmetry.space_group_name_H-M   'P 1'
#
loop_
_entity.id
_entity.type
_entity.pdbx_description
1 polymer ?
#
loop_
_entity_poly.entity_id
_entity_poly.type
_entity_poly.pdbx_seq_one_letter_code
_entity_poly.pdbx_strand_id
1 'polypeptide(L)'
;LARKTMHEYAIKYAKPQFNPKNVTTFKDYPEANIISMLKYHAPGFKYRWVGMVVYGVVGIFGYNQIFLGKKVYYPYFALILVGLVFVIWKARDIFYLKREQVMLEKKINEEETVEQVLIRQKGIRPQGLFHLCLLLGMIIPNVLNLYYSYTSDYQPQGRYSMPMLVPMMYFVTMGYSRVADHFIKNQKLKQLCYYLVSAGTIVVALFLWARLLYPL
;
A
#
# COMPACT_ATOMS: atom_id res chain seq x y z
N LEU A 1 -6.34 -29.44 12.20
CA LEU A 1 -5.37 -30.45 12.68
C LEU A 1 -3.93 -29.91 12.60
N ALA A 2 -3.43 -29.48 11.44
CA ALA A 2 -2.05 -29.00 11.26
C ALA A 2 -1.64 -27.85 12.22
N ARG A 3 -2.54 -26.88 12.46
CA ARG A 3 -2.25 -25.73 13.34
C ARG A 3 -2.05 -26.14 14.79
N LYS A 4 -2.81 -27.12 15.28
CA LYS A 4 -2.68 -27.66 16.64
C LYS A 4 -1.35 -28.39 16.81
N THR A 5 -0.99 -29.23 15.84
CA THR A 5 0.26 -29.96 15.83
C THR A 5 1.48 -29.05 15.78
N MET A 6 1.45 -27.97 14.97
CA MET A 6 2.53 -26.99 14.92
C MET A 6 2.68 -26.21 16.23
N HIS A 7 1.57 -25.89 16.89
CA HIS A 7 1.61 -25.22 18.19
C HIS A 7 2.21 -26.12 19.28
N GLU A 8 1.81 -27.38 19.35
CA GLU A 8 2.36 -28.35 20.27
C GLU A 8 3.85 -28.61 20.02
N TYR A 9 4.27 -28.69 18.77
CA TYR A 9 5.68 -28.78 18.39
C TYR A 9 6.47 -27.56 18.85
N ALA A 10 5.95 -26.35 18.61
CA ALA A 10 6.60 -25.11 19.05
C ALA A 10 6.74 -25.05 20.58
N ILE A 11 5.74 -25.47 21.34
CA ILE A 11 5.82 -25.54 22.80
C ILE A 11 6.96 -26.48 23.25
N LYS A 12 7.18 -27.59 22.54
CA LYS A 12 8.16 -28.59 22.91
C LYS A 12 9.59 -28.22 22.55
N TYR A 13 9.80 -27.58 21.38
CA TYR A 13 11.14 -27.43 20.79
C TYR A 13 11.61 -26.00 20.62
N ALA A 14 10.74 -24.98 20.74
CA ALA A 14 11.16 -23.59 20.58
C ALA A 14 12.07 -23.15 21.73
N LYS A 15 13.05 -22.31 21.42
CA LYS A 15 13.86 -21.63 22.44
C LYS A 15 12.94 -20.83 23.38
N PRO A 16 13.32 -20.63 24.67
CA PRO A 16 12.46 -19.96 25.66
C PRO A 16 11.83 -18.65 25.19
N GLN A 17 12.58 -17.85 24.46
CA GLN A 17 12.14 -16.57 23.94
C GLN A 17 11.10 -16.65 22.81
N PHE A 18 10.97 -17.81 22.17
CA PHE A 18 10.00 -18.07 21.09
C PHE A 18 8.96 -19.12 21.48
N ASN A 19 9.00 -19.60 22.72
CA ASN A 19 8.07 -20.62 23.16
C ASN A 19 6.69 -19.98 23.42
N PRO A 20 5.62 -20.50 22.79
CA PRO A 20 4.27 -19.95 22.95
C PRO A 20 3.76 -19.87 24.39
N LYS A 21 4.32 -20.69 25.32
CA LYS A 21 4.00 -20.60 26.75
C LYS A 21 4.59 -19.37 27.44
N ASN A 22 5.71 -18.87 26.94
CA ASN A 22 6.45 -17.75 27.52
C ASN A 22 6.18 -16.43 26.80
N VAL A 23 5.60 -16.49 25.60
CA VAL A 23 5.25 -15.30 24.81
C VAL A 23 3.88 -14.82 25.27
N THR A 24 3.86 -13.68 25.95
CA THR A 24 2.63 -12.98 26.31
C THR A 24 2.19 -12.14 25.12
N THR A 25 1.02 -12.39 24.59
CA THR A 25 0.45 -11.57 23.51
C THR A 25 -0.05 -10.25 24.09
N PHE A 26 -0.13 -9.19 23.26
CA PHE A 26 -0.65 -7.91 23.75
C PHE A 26 -2.08 -8.02 24.26
N LYS A 27 -2.87 -8.90 23.68
CA LYS A 27 -4.24 -9.22 24.06
C LYS A 27 -4.37 -9.72 25.50
N ASP A 28 -3.33 -10.35 26.04
CA ASP A 28 -3.37 -10.99 27.36
C ASP A 28 -3.14 -10.00 28.52
N TYR A 29 -2.79 -8.74 28.24
CA TYR A 29 -2.66 -7.73 29.27
C TYR A 29 -4.02 -7.21 29.73
N PRO A 30 -4.21 -6.91 31.04
CA PRO A 30 -5.40 -6.23 31.53
C PRO A 30 -5.62 -4.91 30.77
N GLU A 31 -6.88 -4.63 30.43
CA GLU A 31 -7.28 -3.41 29.67
C GLU A 31 -6.65 -3.32 28.26
N ALA A 32 -6.12 -4.42 27.72
CA ALA A 32 -5.55 -4.43 26.39
C ALA A 32 -6.62 -4.17 25.32
N ASN A 33 -6.36 -3.16 24.52
CA ASN A 33 -7.12 -2.87 23.30
C ASN A 33 -6.18 -2.40 22.19
N ILE A 34 -6.68 -2.34 20.95
CA ILE A 34 -5.87 -1.94 19.80
C ILE A 34 -5.28 -0.53 19.99
N ILE A 35 -6.02 0.39 20.62
CA ILE A 35 -5.55 1.77 20.84
C ILE A 35 -4.39 1.79 21.85
N SER A 36 -4.49 1.01 22.94
CA SER A 36 -3.41 0.88 23.91
C SER A 36 -2.16 0.27 23.27
N MET A 37 -2.31 -0.72 22.39
CA MET A 37 -1.20 -1.30 21.64
C MET A 37 -0.54 -0.26 20.70
N LEU A 38 -1.31 0.56 19.99
CA LEU A 38 -0.76 1.60 19.11
C LEU A 38 0.01 2.68 19.90
N LYS A 39 -0.40 2.93 21.15
CA LYS A 39 0.28 3.87 22.06
C LYS A 39 1.47 3.24 22.78
N TYR A 40 1.53 1.93 22.86
CA TYR A 40 2.60 1.22 23.55
C TYR A 40 3.96 1.42 22.87
N HIS A 41 4.96 1.66 23.70
CA HIS A 41 6.35 1.76 23.27
C HIS A 41 7.11 0.54 23.77
N ALA A 42 7.23 -0.47 22.95
CA ALA A 42 7.90 -1.70 23.34
C ALA A 42 9.40 -1.50 23.53
N PRO A 43 9.99 -2.13 24.56
CA PRO A 43 11.43 -2.12 24.76
C PRO A 43 12.18 -2.62 23.51
N GLY A 44 13.27 -1.94 23.15
CA GLY A 44 14.07 -2.29 21.97
C GLY A 44 13.58 -1.71 20.65
N PHE A 45 12.41 -1.07 20.60
CA PHE A 45 11.94 -0.36 19.40
C PHE A 45 12.12 1.15 19.54
N LYS A 46 12.62 1.78 18.46
CA LYS A 46 12.86 3.23 18.45
C LYS A 46 11.57 4.05 18.44
N TYR A 47 10.52 3.54 17.83
CA TYR A 47 9.22 4.20 17.68
C TYR A 47 8.09 3.27 18.13
N ARG A 48 6.90 3.84 18.38
CA ARG A 48 5.66 3.09 18.58
C ARG A 48 5.27 2.34 17.31
N TRP A 49 4.28 1.45 17.40
CA TRP A 49 3.85 0.58 16.31
C TRP A 49 3.68 1.31 14.97
N VAL A 50 2.90 2.39 14.93
CA VAL A 50 2.66 3.16 13.70
C VAL A 50 3.97 3.72 13.13
N GLY A 51 4.82 4.29 13.97
CA GLY A 51 6.12 4.82 13.53
C GLY A 51 7.01 3.73 12.96
N MET A 52 7.11 2.58 13.62
CA MET A 52 7.91 1.45 13.10
C MET A 52 7.42 0.95 11.75
N VAL A 53 6.09 0.82 11.57
CA VAL A 53 5.51 0.40 10.29
C VAL A 53 5.75 1.46 9.20
N VAL A 54 5.48 2.73 9.47
CA VAL A 54 5.63 3.84 8.50
C VAL A 54 7.07 4.01 8.07
N TYR A 55 8.01 4.07 9.01
CA TYR A 55 9.44 4.13 8.66
C TYR A 55 9.92 2.85 7.99
N GLY A 56 9.37 1.70 8.39
CA GLY A 56 9.72 0.40 7.82
C GLY A 56 9.28 0.22 6.38
N VAL A 57 8.22 0.87 5.95
CA VAL A 57 7.76 0.88 4.55
C VAL A 57 8.78 1.59 3.64
N VAL A 58 9.41 2.66 4.12
CA VAL A 58 10.46 3.39 3.37
C VAL A 58 11.81 2.69 3.46
N GLY A 59 12.14 2.13 4.61
CA GLY A 59 13.38 1.37 4.81
C GLY A 59 13.86 1.40 6.25
N ILE A 60 13.66 0.30 6.94
CA ILE A 60 14.37 -0.04 8.18
C ILE A 60 15.09 -1.36 7.91
N PHE A 61 16.39 -1.38 8.13
CA PHE A 61 17.24 -2.54 7.84
C PHE A 61 17.70 -3.22 9.13
N GLY A 62 18.21 -4.47 9.00
CA GLY A 62 18.83 -5.21 10.09
C GLY A 62 17.97 -5.36 11.34
N TYR A 63 16.97 -6.25 11.35
CA TYR A 63 16.10 -6.51 12.52
C TYR A 63 15.54 -5.23 13.20
N ASN A 64 15.17 -4.23 12.40
CA ASN A 64 14.64 -2.94 12.87
C ASN A 64 15.65 -2.04 13.62
N GLN A 65 16.93 -2.22 13.41
CA GLN A 65 17.98 -1.46 14.12
C GLN A 65 18.55 -0.31 13.28
N ILE A 66 18.67 -0.49 11.97
CA ILE A 66 19.30 0.50 11.07
C ILE A 66 18.21 1.37 10.45
N PHE A 67 18.15 2.62 10.90
CA PHE A 67 17.23 3.63 10.38
C PHE A 67 17.98 4.57 9.44
N LEU A 68 17.33 4.88 8.31
CA LEU A 68 17.78 5.96 7.44
C LEU A 68 17.69 7.31 8.17
N GLY A 69 18.54 8.26 7.81
CA GLY A 69 18.50 9.60 8.39
C GLY A 69 17.20 10.34 8.03
N LYS A 70 16.78 11.28 8.89
CA LYS A 70 15.61 12.14 8.67
C LYS A 70 15.62 12.85 7.31
N LYS A 71 16.82 13.21 6.83
CA LYS A 71 17.03 13.83 5.50
C LYS A 71 16.58 12.95 4.33
N VAL A 72 16.49 11.63 4.53
CA VAL A 72 16.01 10.67 3.53
C VAL A 72 14.51 10.43 3.71
N TYR A 73 14.04 10.15 4.93
CA TYR A 73 12.64 9.85 5.18
C TYR A 73 11.68 10.99 4.80
N TYR A 74 12.00 12.23 5.20
CA TYR A 74 11.06 13.34 5.01
C TYR A 74 10.78 13.68 3.54
N PRO A 75 11.77 13.73 2.62
CA PRO A 75 11.50 13.87 1.20
C PRO A 75 10.63 12.75 0.63
N TYR A 76 10.88 11.49 1.01
CA TYR A 76 10.05 10.37 0.59
C TYR A 76 8.60 10.49 1.07
N PHE A 77 8.40 10.80 2.33
CA PHE A 77 7.06 11.01 2.87
C PHE A 77 6.35 12.19 2.20
N ALA A 78 7.06 13.28 1.95
CA ALA A 78 6.52 14.43 1.24
C ALA A 78 6.08 14.05 -0.18
N LEU A 79 6.90 13.32 -0.93
CA LEU A 79 6.56 12.85 -2.27
C LEU A 79 5.32 11.94 -2.25
N ILE A 80 5.27 10.96 -1.35
CA ILE A 80 4.12 10.06 -1.23
C ILE A 80 2.87 10.86 -0.86
N LEU A 81 2.96 11.76 0.13
CA LEU A 81 1.83 12.55 0.61
C LEU A 81 1.28 13.44 -0.48
N VAL A 82 2.12 14.16 -1.21
CA VAL A 82 1.70 15.04 -2.32
C VAL A 82 0.96 14.22 -3.37
N GLY A 83 1.51 13.07 -3.81
CA GLY A 83 0.84 12.22 -4.79
C GLY A 83 -0.53 11.73 -4.29
N LEU A 84 -0.64 11.30 -3.03
CA LEU A 84 -1.90 10.84 -2.45
C LEU A 84 -2.93 11.97 -2.26
N VAL A 85 -2.51 13.19 -1.92
CA VAL A 85 -3.41 14.34 -1.82
C VAL A 85 -4.12 14.59 -3.16
N PHE A 86 -3.41 14.50 -4.28
CA PHE A 86 -4.03 14.65 -5.59
C PHE A 86 -5.00 13.52 -5.95
N VAL A 87 -4.72 12.29 -5.50
CA VAL A 87 -5.66 11.16 -5.63
C VAL A 87 -6.93 11.42 -4.82
N ILE A 88 -6.79 11.89 -3.58
CA ILE A 88 -7.93 12.21 -2.71
C ILE A 88 -8.79 13.33 -3.33
N TRP A 89 -8.15 14.38 -3.86
CA TRP A 89 -8.87 15.46 -4.53
C TRP A 89 -9.71 14.98 -5.72
N LYS A 90 -9.25 13.96 -6.44
CA LYS A 90 -9.95 13.35 -7.59
C LYS A 90 -10.60 12.01 -7.28
N ALA A 91 -10.75 11.66 -5.99
CA ALA A 91 -11.21 10.34 -5.55
C ALA A 91 -12.57 9.97 -6.17
N ARG A 92 -13.50 10.93 -6.29
CA ARG A 92 -14.81 10.69 -6.88
C ARG A 92 -14.71 10.18 -8.32
N ASP A 93 -13.83 10.77 -9.14
CA ASP A 93 -13.65 10.40 -10.54
C ASP A 93 -12.90 9.07 -10.68
N ILE A 94 -11.96 8.80 -9.76
CA ILE A 94 -11.10 7.62 -9.74
C ILE A 94 -11.91 6.38 -9.35
N PHE A 95 -12.69 6.48 -8.28
CA PHE A 95 -13.47 5.37 -7.72
C PHE A 95 -14.91 5.29 -8.23
N TYR A 96 -15.25 6.05 -9.28
CA TYR A 96 -16.59 6.01 -9.86
C TYR A 96 -16.85 4.66 -10.54
N LEU A 97 -17.89 3.95 -10.08
CA LEU A 97 -18.19 2.59 -10.52
C LEU A 97 -19.26 2.51 -11.63
N LYS A 98 -20.06 3.53 -11.79
CA LYS A 98 -21.15 3.48 -12.78
C LYS A 98 -20.60 3.70 -14.18
N ARG A 99 -21.00 2.85 -15.10
CA ARG A 99 -20.75 2.98 -16.54
C ARG A 99 -22.08 3.08 -17.26
N GLU A 100 -22.23 4.07 -18.08
CA GLU A 100 -23.35 4.19 -18.99
C GLU A 100 -22.77 4.18 -20.40
N GLN A 101 -23.08 3.14 -21.16
CA GLN A 101 -22.72 3.05 -22.57
C GLN A 101 -23.97 3.19 -23.42
N VAL A 102 -23.89 4.07 -24.39
CA VAL A 102 -24.87 4.19 -25.46
C VAL A 102 -24.32 3.36 -26.61
N MET A 103 -24.93 2.24 -26.89
CA MET A 103 -24.63 1.42 -28.08
C MET A 103 -25.66 1.71 -29.14
N LEU A 104 -25.19 1.88 -30.37
CA LEU A 104 -26.01 1.86 -31.56
C LEU A 104 -26.14 0.43 -32.00
N GLU A 105 -27.30 -0.19 -31.77
CA GLU A 105 -27.60 -1.52 -32.27
C GLU A 105 -28.37 -1.39 -33.58
N LYS A 106 -27.85 -2.04 -34.63
CA LYS A 106 -28.56 -2.17 -35.93
C LYS A 106 -29.63 -3.23 -35.78
N LYS A 107 -30.86 -2.84 -35.74
CA LYS A 107 -32.00 -3.75 -35.78
C LYS A 107 -32.52 -3.84 -37.20
N ILE A 108 -32.56 -5.03 -37.78
CA ILE A 108 -33.16 -5.28 -39.08
C ILE A 108 -34.62 -5.55 -38.81
N ASN A 109 -35.51 -4.71 -39.32
CA ASN A 109 -36.93 -4.93 -39.25
C ASN A 109 -37.39 -5.91 -40.34
N GLU A 110 -38.61 -6.48 -40.19
CA GLU A 110 -39.23 -7.42 -41.14
C GLU A 110 -39.34 -6.88 -42.58
N GLU A 111 -39.20 -5.55 -42.75
CA GLU A 111 -39.18 -4.84 -44.07
C GLU A 111 -37.77 -4.57 -44.60
N GLU A 112 -36.71 -5.28 -44.12
CA GLU A 112 -35.28 -5.05 -44.46
C GLU A 112 -34.76 -3.63 -44.26
N THR A 113 -35.46 -2.76 -43.55
CA THR A 113 -34.98 -1.44 -43.18
C THR A 113 -34.12 -1.51 -41.92
N VAL A 114 -32.94 -0.93 -42.00
CA VAL A 114 -31.97 -0.88 -40.86
C VAL A 114 -32.33 0.29 -39.96
N GLU A 115 -32.93 0.01 -38.82
CA GLU A 115 -33.18 1.01 -37.78
C GLU A 115 -32.08 1.02 -36.75
N GLN A 116 -31.48 2.19 -36.49
CA GLN A 116 -30.46 2.37 -35.48
C GLN A 116 -31.15 2.67 -34.13
N VAL A 117 -31.18 1.69 -33.24
CA VAL A 117 -31.74 1.84 -31.90
C VAL A 117 -30.63 2.18 -30.90
N LEU A 118 -30.83 3.25 -30.17
CA LEU A 118 -29.96 3.66 -29.07
C LEU A 118 -30.27 2.83 -27.82
N ILE A 119 -29.44 1.85 -27.54
CA ILE A 119 -29.54 1.05 -26.31
C ILE A 119 -28.61 1.62 -25.26
N ARG A 120 -29.19 2.01 -24.12
CA ARG A 120 -28.47 2.52 -22.95
C ARG A 120 -28.19 1.39 -21.98
N GLN A 121 -26.99 0.81 -22.05
CA GLN A 121 -26.56 -0.22 -21.10
C GLN A 121 -25.91 0.39 -19.87
N LYS A 122 -26.44 0.05 -18.70
CA LYS A 122 -25.84 0.38 -17.41
C LYS A 122 -24.94 -0.77 -16.95
N GLY A 123 -23.69 -0.46 -16.60
CA GLY A 123 -22.73 -1.46 -16.16
C GLY A 123 -21.77 -0.93 -15.11
N ILE A 124 -20.90 -1.80 -14.67
CA ILE A 124 -19.80 -1.44 -13.75
C ILE A 124 -18.59 -1.00 -14.58
N ARG A 125 -17.98 0.13 -14.20
CA ARG A 125 -16.76 0.63 -14.80
C ARG A 125 -15.56 -0.22 -14.34
N PRO A 126 -14.90 -1.00 -15.23
CA PRO A 126 -13.81 -1.90 -14.85
C PRO A 126 -12.63 -1.16 -14.16
N GLN A 127 -12.32 0.05 -14.63
CA GLN A 127 -11.26 0.87 -14.04
C GLN A 127 -11.57 1.26 -12.59
N GLY A 128 -12.80 1.66 -12.28
CA GLY A 128 -13.20 1.98 -10.91
C GLY A 128 -13.11 0.77 -9.98
N LEU A 129 -13.55 -0.40 -10.49
CA LEU A 129 -13.41 -1.66 -9.75
C LEU A 129 -11.95 -2.01 -9.51
N PHE A 130 -11.09 -1.87 -10.52
CA PHE A 130 -9.65 -2.08 -10.40
C PHE A 130 -9.02 -1.18 -9.32
N HIS A 131 -9.35 0.12 -9.32
CA HIS A 131 -8.86 1.05 -8.29
C HIS A 131 -9.36 0.66 -6.88
N LEU A 132 -10.59 0.17 -6.77
CA LEU A 132 -11.12 -0.32 -5.49
C LEU A 132 -10.35 -1.56 -5.02
N CYS A 133 -10.06 -2.51 -5.91
CA CYS A 133 -9.24 -3.67 -5.58
C CYS A 133 -7.83 -3.28 -5.13
N LEU A 134 -7.21 -2.30 -5.78
CA LEU A 134 -5.91 -1.77 -5.34
C LEU A 134 -5.98 -1.11 -3.97
N LEU A 135 -7.04 -0.35 -3.69
CA LEU A 135 -7.26 0.25 -2.37
C LEU A 135 -7.39 -0.82 -1.28
N LEU A 136 -8.15 -1.88 -1.55
CA LEU A 136 -8.25 -3.03 -0.64
C LEU A 136 -6.88 -3.72 -0.46
N GLY A 137 -6.11 -3.85 -1.53
CA GLY A 137 -4.72 -4.35 -1.49
C GLY A 137 -3.79 -3.49 -0.62
N MET A 138 -4.07 -2.20 -0.44
CA MET A 138 -3.35 -1.35 0.52
C MET A 138 -3.83 -1.57 1.96
N ILE A 139 -5.12 -1.71 2.18
CA ILE A 139 -5.71 -1.74 3.51
C ILE A 139 -5.52 -3.12 4.16
N ILE A 140 -5.81 -4.20 3.45
CA ILE A 140 -5.84 -5.55 4.00
C ILE A 140 -4.52 -5.97 4.65
N PRO A 141 -3.32 -5.80 4.04
CA PRO A 141 -2.06 -6.19 4.68
C PRO A 141 -1.80 -5.44 5.98
N ASN A 142 -2.18 -4.17 6.06
CA ASN A 142 -1.99 -3.36 7.27
C ASN A 142 -2.96 -3.77 8.39
N VAL A 143 -4.21 -4.08 8.04
CA VAL A 143 -5.20 -4.60 9.00
C VAL A 143 -4.75 -5.96 9.53
N LEU A 144 -4.26 -6.85 8.65
CA LEU A 144 -3.74 -8.15 9.06
C LEU A 144 -2.50 -8.03 9.94
N ASN A 145 -1.56 -7.13 9.61
CA ASN A 145 -0.39 -6.85 10.43
C ASN A 145 -0.79 -6.32 11.82
N LEU A 146 -1.75 -5.38 11.86
CA LEU A 146 -2.28 -4.84 13.11
C LEU A 146 -2.94 -5.94 13.95
N TYR A 147 -3.81 -6.74 13.34
CA TYR A 147 -4.49 -7.85 14.00
C TYR A 147 -3.50 -8.89 14.54
N TYR A 148 -2.50 -9.27 13.73
CA TYR A 148 -1.47 -10.21 14.14
C TYR A 148 -0.63 -9.66 15.29
N SER A 149 -0.23 -8.39 15.23
CA SER A 149 0.52 -7.73 16.30
C SER A 149 -0.26 -7.67 17.63
N TYR A 150 -1.58 -7.61 17.55
CA TYR A 150 -2.44 -7.59 18.73
C TYR A 150 -2.68 -8.99 19.32
N THR A 151 -2.91 -10.01 18.46
CA THR A 151 -3.41 -11.32 18.89
C THR A 151 -2.33 -12.38 19.06
N SER A 152 -1.18 -12.20 18.41
CA SER A 152 -0.17 -13.27 18.35
C SER A 152 1.21 -12.82 18.81
N ASP A 153 1.81 -11.87 18.12
CA ASP A 153 3.16 -11.42 18.44
C ASP A 153 3.30 -9.93 18.04
N TYR A 154 3.76 -9.11 18.99
CA TYR A 154 3.96 -7.69 18.76
C TYR A 154 5.13 -7.44 17.79
N GLN A 155 4.81 -7.38 16.51
CA GLN A 155 5.79 -7.19 15.43
C GLN A 155 5.50 -5.93 14.61
N PRO A 156 5.88 -4.74 15.08
CA PRO A 156 5.67 -3.49 14.35
C PRO A 156 6.70 -3.33 13.22
N GLN A 157 6.64 -4.20 12.22
CA GLN A 157 7.61 -4.23 11.13
C GLN A 157 6.98 -3.85 9.80
N GLY A 158 7.57 -2.86 9.11
CA GLY A 158 7.11 -2.41 7.80
C GLY A 158 7.11 -3.48 6.71
N ARG A 159 7.93 -4.54 6.86
CA ARG A 159 7.96 -5.66 5.91
C ARG A 159 6.62 -6.37 5.73
N TYR A 160 5.78 -6.42 6.75
CA TYR A 160 4.44 -7.00 6.64
C TYR A 160 3.45 -6.10 5.89
N SER A 161 3.78 -4.83 5.78
CA SER A 161 3.04 -3.85 4.99
C SER A 161 3.58 -3.69 3.56
N MET A 162 4.67 -4.38 3.20
CA MET A 162 5.26 -4.31 1.84
C MET A 162 4.27 -4.61 0.70
N PRO A 163 3.30 -5.54 0.83
CA PRO A 163 2.33 -5.75 -0.24
C PRO A 163 1.52 -4.50 -0.61
N MET A 164 1.37 -3.54 0.31
CA MET A 164 0.70 -2.27 0.00
C MET A 164 1.52 -1.33 -0.87
N LEU A 165 2.85 -1.52 -0.99
CA LEU A 165 3.72 -0.61 -1.72
C LEU A 165 3.34 -0.48 -3.18
N VAL A 166 3.07 -1.60 -3.87
CA VAL A 166 2.72 -1.58 -5.29
C VAL A 166 1.45 -0.77 -5.55
N PRO A 167 0.30 -1.05 -4.90
CA PRO A 167 -0.89 -0.24 -5.10
C PRO A 167 -0.72 1.21 -4.59
N MET A 168 0.03 1.44 -3.52
CA MET A 168 0.32 2.79 -3.04
C MET A 168 1.09 3.61 -4.08
N MET A 169 2.16 3.04 -4.65
CA MET A 169 2.96 3.73 -5.67
C MET A 169 2.18 3.92 -6.97
N TYR A 170 1.28 3.02 -7.32
CA TYR A 170 0.34 3.22 -8.41
C TYR A 170 -0.51 4.49 -8.19
N PHE A 171 -1.12 4.65 -7.02
CA PHE A 171 -1.90 5.84 -6.70
C PHE A 171 -1.05 7.12 -6.66
N VAL A 172 0.14 7.05 -6.06
CA VAL A 172 1.09 8.19 -6.05
C VAL A 172 1.42 8.62 -7.47
N THR A 173 1.79 7.69 -8.35
CA THR A 173 2.12 7.96 -9.76
C THR A 173 0.92 8.52 -10.50
N MET A 174 -0.27 7.96 -10.27
CA MET A 174 -1.51 8.48 -10.87
C MET A 174 -1.81 9.91 -10.39
N GLY A 175 -1.58 10.21 -9.11
CA GLY A 175 -1.72 11.58 -8.59
C GLY A 175 -0.81 12.56 -9.32
N TYR A 176 0.47 12.25 -9.44
CA TYR A 176 1.42 13.07 -10.19
C TYR A 176 1.08 13.18 -11.67
N SER A 177 0.61 12.10 -12.31
CA SER A 177 0.14 12.16 -13.70
C SER A 177 -0.99 13.16 -13.88
N ARG A 178 -1.96 13.17 -12.97
CA ARG A 178 -3.09 14.13 -13.02
C ARG A 178 -2.63 15.59 -12.85
N VAL A 179 -1.64 15.81 -11.98
CA VAL A 179 -1.03 17.12 -11.83
C VAL A 179 -0.31 17.54 -13.11
N ALA A 180 0.51 16.64 -13.66
CA ALA A 180 1.22 16.92 -14.90
C ALA A 180 0.24 17.20 -16.05
N ASP A 181 -0.88 16.48 -16.16
CA ASP A 181 -1.93 16.72 -17.13
C ASP A 181 -2.58 18.10 -16.99
N HIS A 182 -2.69 18.58 -15.76
CA HIS A 182 -3.27 19.91 -15.50
C HIS A 182 -2.33 21.06 -15.86
N PHE A 183 -1.04 20.93 -15.50
CA PHE A 183 -0.06 22.01 -15.65
C PHE A 183 0.75 21.94 -16.95
N ILE A 184 1.00 20.76 -17.51
CA ILE A 184 1.86 20.57 -18.67
C ILE A 184 1.01 20.20 -19.89
N LYS A 185 0.71 21.18 -20.73
CA LYS A 185 -0.05 20.99 -21.98
C LYS A 185 0.79 20.34 -23.08
N ASN A 186 2.12 20.53 -23.06
CA ASN A 186 3.01 20.00 -24.09
C ASN A 186 3.35 18.51 -23.79
N GLN A 187 2.92 17.61 -24.68
CA GLN A 187 3.13 16.15 -24.53
C GLN A 187 4.61 15.74 -24.50
N LYS A 188 5.46 16.39 -25.30
CA LYS A 188 6.90 16.09 -25.32
C LYS A 188 7.56 16.47 -23.99
N LEU A 189 7.20 17.65 -23.43
CA LEU A 189 7.70 18.08 -22.14
C LEU A 189 7.23 17.15 -21.01
N LYS A 190 5.99 16.69 -21.06
CA LYS A 190 5.44 15.74 -20.11
C LYS A 190 6.18 14.39 -20.14
N GLN A 191 6.43 13.84 -21.32
CA GLN A 191 7.21 12.63 -21.47
C GLN A 191 8.64 12.80 -20.94
N LEU A 192 9.29 13.93 -21.24
CA LEU A 192 10.61 14.23 -20.71
C LEU A 192 10.62 14.28 -19.17
N CYS A 193 9.61 14.91 -18.54
CA CYS A 193 9.48 14.91 -17.09
C CYS A 193 9.35 13.49 -16.51
N TYR A 194 8.58 12.60 -17.14
CA TYR A 194 8.46 11.21 -16.68
C TYR A 194 9.78 10.45 -16.81
N TYR A 195 10.52 10.62 -17.90
CA TYR A 195 11.84 9.99 -18.05
C TYR A 195 12.84 10.51 -17.03
N LEU A 196 12.86 11.82 -16.75
CA LEU A 196 13.74 12.42 -15.74
C LEU A 196 13.43 11.92 -14.34
N VAL A 197 12.15 11.83 -13.96
CA VAL A 197 11.74 11.28 -12.66
C VAL A 197 12.12 9.81 -12.55
N SER A 198 11.88 9.00 -13.58
CA SER A 198 12.24 7.58 -13.58
C SER A 198 13.75 7.37 -13.50
N ALA A 199 14.53 8.11 -14.29
CA ALA A 199 15.98 8.06 -14.22
C ALA A 199 16.50 8.52 -12.84
N GLY A 200 15.95 9.60 -12.30
CA GLY A 200 16.29 10.10 -10.96
C GLY A 200 16.02 9.08 -9.86
N THR A 201 14.90 8.37 -9.90
CA THR A 201 14.58 7.32 -8.92
C THR A 201 15.57 6.15 -9.01
N ILE A 202 15.97 5.74 -10.21
CA ILE A 202 16.97 4.68 -10.41
C ILE A 202 18.34 5.13 -9.85
N VAL A 203 18.77 6.35 -10.17
CA VAL A 203 20.06 6.88 -9.67
C VAL A 203 20.07 6.95 -8.14
N VAL A 204 18.98 7.43 -7.52
CA VAL A 204 18.86 7.49 -6.07
C VAL A 204 18.89 6.08 -5.46
N ALA A 205 18.17 5.12 -6.06
CA ALA A 205 18.18 3.74 -5.59
C ALA A 205 19.58 3.10 -5.66
N LEU A 206 20.28 3.28 -6.77
CA LEU A 206 21.67 2.80 -6.92
C LEU A 206 22.64 3.47 -5.96
N PHE A 207 22.51 4.78 -5.76
CA PHE A 207 23.32 5.52 -4.78
C PHE A 207 23.09 5.03 -3.35
N LEU A 208 21.82 4.82 -2.95
CA LEU A 208 21.49 4.29 -1.62
C LEU A 208 22.00 2.87 -1.48
N TRP A 209 21.87 2.05 -2.51
CA TRP A 209 22.42 0.69 -2.49
C TRP A 209 23.92 0.67 -2.33
N ALA A 210 24.64 1.44 -3.15
CA ALA A 210 26.11 1.50 -3.09
C ALA A 210 26.63 2.05 -1.75
N ARG A 211 25.96 3.05 -1.16
CA ARG A 211 26.44 3.73 0.04
C ARG A 211 26.01 3.05 1.35
N LEU A 212 24.87 2.38 1.36
CA LEU A 212 24.29 1.80 2.59
C LEU A 212 24.44 0.28 2.67
N LEU A 213 24.44 -0.42 1.55
CA LEU A 213 24.45 -1.88 1.54
C LEU A 213 25.79 -2.49 1.09
N TYR A 214 26.56 -1.80 0.25
CA TYR A 214 27.85 -2.31 -0.21
C TYR A 214 28.96 -2.30 0.85
N PRO A 215 28.98 -1.41 1.87
CA PRO A 215 29.97 -1.44 2.93
C PRO A 215 29.71 -2.47 4.05
N LEU A 216 28.58 -3.22 3.99
CA LEU A 216 28.26 -4.30 4.94
C LEU A 216 28.76 -5.64 4.44
#